data_00f857287d603433b987fa02c73bd78a
#
_entry.id   00f857287d603433b987fa02c73bd78a
#
_cell.length_a   1.000
_cell.length_b   1.000
_cell.length_c   1.000
_cell.angle_alpha   90.00
_cell.angle_beta   90.00
_cell.angle_gamma   90.00
#
_symmetry.space_group_name_H-M   'P 1'
#
loop_
_entity.id
_entity.type
_entity.pdbx_description
1 polymer ?
#
loop_
_entity_poly.entity_id
_entity_poly.type
_entity_poly.pdbx_seq_one_letter_code
_entity_poly.pdbx_strand_id
1 'polypeptide(L)'
;MKSKDIYNDDTINQIIKDNGSVQLVDWLTDEEKTIFKTSFEINQEVLVRLASARQRSICQAQSLNLFFPSDTPEEEISRVHKLAFKDKYIKSLYYLRSEAGVRGSSGECVACEG
;
A
#
# COMPACT_ATOMS: atom_id res chain seq x y z
N MET A 1 -6.13 12.22 -14.78
CA MET A 1 -4.93 12.69 -15.51
C MET A 1 -5.25 13.12 -16.93
N LYS A 2 -5.72 12.23 -17.81
CA LYS A 2 -6.07 12.63 -19.22
C LYS A 2 -7.09 13.77 -19.32
N SER A 3 -8.06 13.84 -18.40
CA SER A 3 -9.07 14.90 -18.38
C SER A 3 -8.55 16.27 -17.94
N LYS A 4 -7.37 16.34 -17.31
CA LYS A 4 -6.75 17.58 -16.87
C LYS A 4 -5.56 18.00 -17.78
N ASP A 5 -5.32 17.28 -18.88
CA ASP A 5 -4.20 17.49 -19.82
C ASP A 5 -2.79 17.47 -19.17
N ILE A 6 -2.66 16.72 -18.07
CA ILE A 6 -1.44 16.60 -17.24
C ILE A 6 -0.76 15.23 -17.43
N TYR A 7 -1.20 14.48 -18.43
CA TYR A 7 -0.63 13.20 -18.78
C TYR A 7 0.59 13.42 -19.68
N ASN A 8 1.75 13.59 -19.07
CA ASN A 8 3.03 13.71 -19.75
C ASN A 8 4.09 12.84 -19.06
N ASP A 9 5.20 12.62 -19.74
CA ASP A 9 6.29 11.76 -19.26
C ASP A 9 6.94 12.32 -17.98
N ASP A 10 7.03 13.63 -17.82
CA ASP A 10 7.61 14.25 -16.63
C ASP A 10 6.78 13.95 -15.38
N THR A 11 5.45 14.05 -15.49
CA THR A 11 4.53 13.71 -14.41
C THR A 11 4.62 12.24 -14.03
N ILE A 12 4.71 11.36 -15.03
CA ILE A 12 4.85 9.91 -14.80
C ILE A 12 6.17 9.62 -14.11
N ASN A 13 7.27 10.20 -14.61
CA ASN A 13 8.60 10.01 -14.04
C ASN A 13 8.70 10.53 -12.61
N GLN A 14 8.02 11.63 -12.28
CA GLN A 14 7.95 12.12 -10.90
C GLN A 14 7.27 11.09 -9.99
N ILE A 15 6.10 10.59 -10.37
CA ILE A 15 5.37 9.57 -9.60
C ILE A 15 6.20 8.28 -9.43
N ILE A 16 6.92 7.86 -10.48
CA ILE A 16 7.81 6.69 -10.42
C ILE A 16 8.95 6.94 -9.40
N LYS A 17 9.59 8.11 -9.44
CA LYS A 17 10.66 8.48 -8.48
C LYS A 17 10.16 8.48 -7.03
N ASP A 18 8.90 8.85 -6.81
CA ASP A 18 8.26 8.86 -5.50
C ASP A 18 7.60 7.51 -5.14
N ASN A 19 8.07 6.40 -5.75
CA ASN A 19 7.58 5.03 -5.53
C ASN A 19 6.06 4.87 -5.71
N GLY A 20 5.48 5.64 -6.62
CA GLY A 20 4.03 5.63 -6.90
C GLY A 20 3.22 6.57 -6.01
N SER A 21 3.85 7.26 -5.05
CA SER A 21 3.17 8.26 -4.21
C SER A 21 2.82 9.50 -5.03
N VAL A 22 1.64 10.05 -4.77
CA VAL A 22 1.17 11.31 -5.35
C VAL A 22 1.16 12.45 -4.33
N GLN A 23 1.68 12.22 -3.12
CA GLN A 23 1.58 13.19 -2.03
C GLN A 23 2.40 14.47 -2.29
N LEU A 24 3.50 14.36 -3.06
CA LEU A 24 4.38 15.49 -3.42
C LEU A 24 3.98 16.17 -4.74
N VAL A 25 2.87 15.80 -5.33
CA VAL A 25 2.39 16.35 -6.59
C VAL A 25 1.57 17.63 -6.34
N ASP A 26 2.05 18.78 -6.81
CA ASP A 26 1.47 20.09 -6.48
C ASP A 26 0.12 20.38 -7.15
N TRP A 27 -0.14 19.79 -8.32
CA TRP A 27 -1.37 20.03 -9.09
C TRP A 27 -2.55 19.14 -8.67
N LEU A 28 -2.37 18.23 -7.70
CA LEU A 28 -3.44 17.45 -7.09
C LEU A 28 -4.03 18.18 -5.89
N THR A 29 -5.35 18.13 -5.76
CA THR A 29 -6.04 18.58 -4.55
C THR A 29 -5.81 17.62 -3.38
N ASP A 30 -6.00 18.08 -2.15
CA ASP A 30 -5.86 17.24 -0.96
C ASP A 30 -6.86 16.07 -0.95
N GLU A 31 -8.04 16.27 -1.52
CA GLU A 31 -9.03 15.20 -1.71
C GLU A 31 -8.50 14.12 -2.67
N GLU A 32 -7.94 14.51 -3.81
CA GLU A 32 -7.34 13.58 -4.77
C GLU A 32 -6.14 12.85 -4.16
N LYS A 33 -5.27 13.54 -3.42
CA LYS A 33 -4.15 12.92 -2.69
C LYS A 33 -4.63 11.89 -1.67
N THR A 34 -5.75 12.15 -1.02
CA THR A 34 -6.34 11.20 -0.07
C THR A 34 -6.89 9.94 -0.76
N ILE A 35 -7.47 10.09 -1.95
CA ILE A 35 -8.01 8.97 -2.74
C ILE A 35 -6.90 8.10 -3.32
N PHE A 36 -5.80 8.70 -3.79
CA PHE A 36 -4.71 8.01 -4.48
C PHE A 36 -3.54 7.61 -3.57
N LYS A 37 -3.80 7.34 -2.30
CA LYS A 37 -2.80 6.81 -1.37
C LYS A 37 -2.28 5.45 -1.81
N THR A 38 -0.97 5.26 -1.68
CA THR A 38 -0.32 3.96 -1.84
C THR A 38 -0.65 3.03 -0.66
N SER A 39 -0.36 1.74 -0.81
CA SER A 39 -0.56 0.74 0.26
C SER A 39 0.21 1.08 1.54
N PHE A 40 1.38 1.72 1.43
CA PHE A 40 2.21 2.11 2.57
C PHE A 40 1.68 3.35 3.31
N GLU A 41 0.90 4.19 2.62
CA GLU A 41 0.29 5.41 3.17
C GLU A 41 -1.08 5.17 3.82
N ILE A 42 -1.64 3.97 3.64
CA ILE A 42 -2.93 3.58 4.22
C ILE A 42 -2.70 2.97 5.60
N ASN A 43 -3.50 3.39 6.59
CA ASN A 43 -3.48 2.77 7.91
C ASN A 43 -3.87 1.29 7.82
N GLN A 44 -2.96 0.40 8.23
CA GLN A 44 -3.13 -1.06 8.10
C GLN A 44 -4.22 -1.63 8.99
N GLU A 45 -4.61 -0.97 10.08
CA GLU A 45 -5.79 -1.37 10.85
C GLU A 45 -7.09 -1.27 10.03
N VAL A 46 -7.20 -0.22 9.21
CA VAL A 46 -8.36 -0.06 8.31
C VAL A 46 -8.41 -1.22 7.33
N LEU A 47 -7.25 -1.64 6.80
CA LEU A 47 -7.15 -2.77 5.89
C LEU A 47 -7.63 -4.07 6.55
N VAL A 48 -7.19 -4.35 7.78
CA VAL A 48 -7.62 -5.50 8.58
C VAL A 48 -9.14 -5.47 8.82
N ARG A 49 -9.69 -4.31 9.22
CA ARG A 49 -11.13 -4.15 9.47
C ARG A 49 -11.96 -4.35 8.20
N LEU A 50 -11.51 -3.83 7.05
CA LEU A 50 -12.18 -4.04 5.77
C LEU A 50 -12.11 -5.51 5.33
N ALA A 51 -10.97 -6.18 5.55
CA ALA A 51 -10.84 -7.61 5.27
C ALA A 51 -11.79 -8.44 6.15
N SER A 52 -11.87 -8.13 7.44
CA SER A 52 -12.82 -8.75 8.39
C SER A 52 -14.26 -8.57 7.94
N ALA A 53 -14.64 -7.35 7.55
CA ALA A 53 -16.00 -7.07 7.08
C ALA A 53 -16.35 -7.90 5.84
N ARG A 54 -15.46 -7.97 4.85
CA ARG A 54 -15.67 -8.78 3.63
C ARG A 54 -15.71 -10.28 3.92
N GLN A 55 -14.88 -10.74 4.87
CA GLN A 55 -14.75 -12.18 5.18
C GLN A 55 -16.05 -12.82 5.63
N ARG A 56 -17.00 -12.05 6.14
CA ARG A 56 -18.33 -12.53 6.52
C ARG A 56 -19.14 -13.08 5.36
N SER A 57 -18.85 -12.59 4.15
CA SER A 57 -19.54 -12.95 2.90
C SER A 57 -18.68 -13.80 1.96
N ILE A 58 -17.50 -14.23 2.41
CA ILE A 58 -16.54 -15.01 1.62
C ILE A 58 -16.26 -16.33 2.32
N CYS A 59 -16.47 -17.46 1.62
CA CYS A 59 -16.17 -18.78 2.18
C CYS A 59 -14.69 -19.10 2.22
N GLN A 60 -13.89 -18.59 1.28
CA GLN A 60 -12.44 -18.80 1.21
C GLN A 60 -11.68 -17.79 2.09
N ALA A 61 -10.43 -18.10 2.41
CA ALA A 61 -9.53 -17.14 3.05
C ALA A 61 -9.13 -16.04 2.05
N GLN A 62 -8.92 -14.82 2.55
CA GLN A 62 -8.36 -13.72 1.78
C GLN A 62 -6.84 -13.69 1.97
N SER A 63 -6.09 -13.45 0.88
CA SER A 63 -4.64 -13.21 0.94
C SER A 63 -4.40 -11.79 1.45
N LEU A 64 -4.49 -11.60 2.77
CA LEU A 64 -4.30 -10.29 3.40
C LEU A 64 -2.82 -10.01 3.58
N ASN A 65 -2.31 -9.02 2.85
CA ASN A 65 -0.97 -8.49 3.00
C ASN A 65 -1.00 -7.20 3.83
N LEU A 66 0.01 -6.99 4.65
CA LEU A 66 0.21 -5.77 5.42
C LEU A 66 1.43 -5.03 4.88
N PHE A 67 1.36 -3.69 4.84
CA PHE A 67 2.36 -2.81 4.28
C PHE A 67 2.75 -1.76 5.31
N PHE A 68 4.02 -1.71 5.69
CA PHE A 68 4.51 -0.75 6.67
C PHE A 68 5.68 0.05 6.10
N PRO A 69 5.71 1.38 6.28
CA PRO A 69 6.92 2.17 6.08
C PRO A 69 8.11 1.60 6.83
N SER A 70 9.33 1.86 6.35
CA SER A 70 10.56 1.32 6.93
C SER A 70 10.85 1.79 8.35
N ASP A 71 10.31 2.93 8.75
CA ASP A 71 10.44 3.58 10.05
C ASP A 71 9.30 3.26 11.03
N THR A 72 8.40 2.32 10.65
CA THR A 72 7.27 1.95 11.51
C THR A 72 7.75 1.24 12.78
N PRO A 73 7.35 1.72 13.99
CA PRO A 73 7.72 1.08 15.25
C PRO A 73 7.21 -0.38 15.34
N GLU A 74 8.00 -1.26 15.94
CA GLU A 74 7.65 -2.67 16.13
C GLU A 74 6.36 -2.85 16.93
N GLU A 75 6.09 -1.96 17.89
CA GLU A 75 4.86 -1.96 18.68
C GLU A 75 3.62 -1.79 17.80
N GLU A 76 3.69 -0.91 16.78
CA GLU A 76 2.59 -0.71 15.85
C GLU A 76 2.37 -1.93 14.97
N ILE A 77 3.44 -2.49 14.42
CA ILE A 77 3.39 -3.74 13.64
C ILE A 77 2.77 -4.85 14.49
N SER A 78 3.24 -5.02 15.73
CA SER A 78 2.72 -6.00 16.68
C SER A 78 1.24 -5.77 17.01
N ARG A 79 0.83 -4.50 17.16
CA ARG A 79 -0.55 -4.12 17.46
C ARG A 79 -1.50 -4.51 16.32
N VAL A 80 -1.12 -4.22 15.08
CA VAL A 80 -1.93 -4.58 13.90
C VAL A 80 -2.02 -6.09 13.73
N HIS A 81 -0.92 -6.83 13.94
CA HIS A 81 -0.96 -8.30 13.93
C HIS A 81 -1.88 -8.86 15.01
N LYS A 82 -1.77 -8.35 16.23
CA LYS A 82 -2.66 -8.76 17.34
C LYS A 82 -4.12 -8.46 17.03
N LEU A 83 -4.41 -7.33 16.37
CA LEU A 83 -5.77 -7.00 15.92
C LEU A 83 -6.28 -8.06 14.94
N ALA A 84 -5.46 -8.41 13.93
CA ALA A 84 -5.83 -9.41 12.93
C ALA A 84 -6.02 -10.81 13.55
N PHE A 85 -5.12 -11.25 14.44
CA PHE A 85 -5.23 -12.58 15.09
C PHE A 85 -6.38 -12.69 16.10
N LYS A 86 -6.80 -11.58 16.70
CA LYS A 86 -7.96 -11.54 17.59
C LYS A 86 -9.29 -11.44 16.85
N ASP A 87 -9.27 -11.07 15.58
CA ASP A 87 -10.48 -10.93 14.77
C ASP A 87 -11.02 -12.32 14.39
N LYS A 88 -12.29 -12.57 14.72
CA LYS A 88 -12.91 -13.88 14.51
C LYS A 88 -13.16 -14.24 13.04
N TYR A 89 -13.09 -13.29 12.14
CA TYR A 89 -13.36 -13.49 10.71
C TYR A 89 -12.10 -13.56 9.87
N ILE A 90 -10.99 -12.97 10.30
CA ILE A 90 -9.72 -13.06 9.59
C ILE A 90 -9.20 -14.50 9.68
N LYS A 91 -9.08 -15.16 8.52
CA LYS A 91 -8.66 -16.57 8.42
C LYS A 91 -7.18 -16.73 8.17
N SER A 92 -6.53 -15.72 7.57
CA SER A 92 -5.09 -15.75 7.29
C SER A 92 -4.50 -14.34 7.16
N LEU A 93 -3.25 -14.22 7.56
CA LEU A 93 -2.33 -13.16 7.13
C LEU A 93 -1.31 -13.80 6.20
N TYR A 94 -0.90 -13.08 5.14
CA TYR A 94 -0.03 -13.65 4.12
C TYR A 94 1.37 -13.03 4.19
N TYR A 95 1.58 -11.84 3.64
CA TYR A 95 2.87 -11.17 3.69
C TYR A 95 2.83 -9.90 4.54
N LEU A 96 3.94 -9.68 5.25
CA LEU A 96 4.33 -8.38 5.75
C LEU A 96 5.37 -7.81 4.79
N ARG A 97 5.07 -6.65 4.21
CA ARG A 97 5.96 -5.94 3.30
C ARG A 97 6.42 -4.64 3.95
N SER A 98 7.71 -4.36 3.92
CA SER A 98 8.26 -3.07 4.31
C SER A 98 8.87 -2.35 3.11
N GLU A 99 8.87 -1.03 3.12
CA GLU A 99 9.52 -0.22 2.09
C GLU A 99 11.01 -0.50 1.94
N ALA A 100 11.70 -0.88 3.01
CA ALA A 100 13.12 -1.24 2.98
C ALA A 100 13.40 -2.40 2.03
N GLY A 101 12.47 -3.36 1.91
CA GLY A 101 12.58 -4.46 0.95
C GLY A 101 12.28 -4.06 -0.50
N VAL A 102 11.56 -2.95 -0.72
CA VAL A 102 11.20 -2.46 -2.06
C VAL A 102 12.30 -1.54 -2.61
N ARG A 103 12.91 -0.71 -1.77
CA ARG A 103 13.99 0.20 -2.19
C ARG A 103 15.28 -0.50 -2.66
N GLY A 104 15.48 -1.77 -2.29
CA GLY A 104 16.61 -2.56 -2.79
C GLY A 104 16.49 -3.00 -4.26
N SER A 105 15.34 -2.80 -4.91
CA SER A 105 15.07 -3.21 -6.30
C SER A 105 14.99 -2.05 -7.30
N SER A 106 15.29 -0.82 -6.90
CA SER A 106 15.29 0.36 -7.81
C SER A 106 16.55 0.51 -8.67
N GLY A 107 17.38 -0.53 -8.72
CA GLY A 107 18.41 -0.65 -9.75
C GLY A 107 17.86 -1.53 -10.88
N GLU A 108 17.72 -0.95 -12.06
CA GLU A 108 17.42 -1.56 -13.37
C GLU A 108 16.67 -2.89 -13.34
N CYS A 109 15.50 -2.90 -13.94
CA CYS A 109 14.68 -4.10 -14.07
C CYS A 109 15.40 -5.13 -14.95
N VAL A 110 16.28 -5.94 -14.36
CA VAL A 110 17.02 -7.02 -15.04
C VAL A 110 16.08 -8.12 -15.56
N ALA A 111 14.80 -8.09 -15.21
CA ALA A 111 13.81 -9.06 -15.63
C ALA A 111 13.21 -8.83 -17.03
N CYS A 112 13.56 -7.73 -17.71
CA CYS A 112 13.06 -7.42 -19.07
C CYS A 112 14.08 -7.67 -20.18
N GLU A 113 15.28 -8.15 -19.88
CA GLU A 113 16.26 -8.62 -20.87
C GLU A 113 16.31 -10.15 -20.88
N GLY A 114 15.32 -10.74 -21.54
CA GLY A 114 15.26 -12.16 -21.79
C GLY A 114 14.37 -12.46 -22.98
#